data_5166f62eb5fd7f9ab690d42fe4c477fa
#
_entry.id   5166f62eb5fd7f9ab690d42fe4c477fa
#
_cell.length_a   1.000
_cell.length_b   1.000
_cell.length_c   1.000
_cell.angle_alpha   90.00
_cell.angle_beta   90.00
_cell.angle_gamma   90.00
#
_symmetry.space_group_name_H-M   'P 1'
#
loop_
_entity.id
_entity.type
_entity.pdbx_description
1 polymer ?
#
loop_
_entity_poly.entity_id
_entity_poly.type
_entity_poly.pdbx_seq_one_letter_code
_entity_poly.pdbx_strand_id
1 'polypeptide(L)'
;MQDTGEDVPARRESEPVWIAAYTDWLQRAQTGDHSRVVVEIEQRQGQVSVPPHIQALWNYAKSIALFVGRRGEEALVTVEEIIASGRMADDDALVALGLAAQARLLNRTGSPLKALYSYGQAESLLRRNIDQVEESRTWPGALVELFACALDLDSRERADHLLSLCRRFPEERLLAVERLAIAHNTAEVRLWDALRSARVPPFQVDTEVLEEAVDAAGEAHRLADKIGIVVAQADPLLWQGIWQSWSGDAAYGVTLLDPILDKGDPHLHTMRLTGAASRLHALRRAGLTDRLHRVVERESSLAVDAARNRSPAGIAYLWERAVTEHPELEEPGSQLGHLLRLWEQRDRERVDFAHDLLELRITHDEIESQRQELDDLARRDPLTGVLNRRGLDPLLRASARLPVGETAALLVIDFDRLKALNDSRGHVTGDEYLQKVAHALTSESRHEDVVARIGGDEFVVLAYLSPNATEQPHAIGERIRSRVTEYTDGMVSVSVGVATRTQPVNPREWTTAADRAMYESKRGGGDRVHTVTLPEPNEAQASASG
;
A
#
# COMPACT_ATOMS: atom_id res chain seq x y z
N MET A 1 46.77 33.32 12.93
CA MET A 1 46.27 32.02 13.39
C MET A 1 44.95 31.80 12.67
N GLN A 2 45.01 31.07 11.56
CA GLN A 2 43.85 30.68 10.76
C GLN A 2 43.29 29.38 11.37
N ASP A 3 42.05 29.45 11.78
CA ASP A 3 41.29 28.31 12.27
C ASP A 3 40.76 27.56 11.05
N THR A 4 41.41 26.47 10.72
CA THR A 4 40.95 25.53 9.68
C THR A 4 40.01 24.56 10.35
N GLY A 5 38.71 24.89 10.30
CA GLY A 5 37.66 23.92 10.61
C GLY A 5 37.76 22.72 9.66
N GLU A 6 38.32 21.64 10.14
CA GLU A 6 38.24 20.35 9.47
C GLU A 6 36.77 19.90 9.46
N ASP A 7 36.19 19.95 8.27
CA ASP A 7 34.91 19.26 7.95
C ASP A 7 35.13 17.75 8.17
N VAL A 8 34.70 17.24 9.32
CA VAL A 8 34.65 15.81 9.58
C VAL A 8 33.61 15.23 8.63
N PRO A 9 33.97 14.38 7.66
CA PRO A 9 33.00 13.80 6.73
C PRO A 9 32.03 12.98 7.55
N ALA A 10 30.74 13.30 7.45
CA ALA A 10 29.65 12.52 8.03
C ALA A 10 29.88 11.04 7.69
N ARG A 11 30.09 10.20 8.71
CA ARG A 11 30.20 8.73 8.53
C ARG A 11 28.97 8.28 7.76
N ARG A 12 29.15 7.75 6.55
CA ARG A 12 28.07 7.10 5.80
C ARG A 12 27.60 5.91 6.62
N GLU A 13 26.48 6.06 7.28
CA GLU A 13 25.82 4.95 7.98
C GLU A 13 25.42 3.89 6.96
N SER A 14 25.36 2.64 7.40
CA SER A 14 24.98 1.49 6.56
C SER A 14 23.56 1.04 6.87
N GLU A 15 22.93 0.33 5.93
CA GLU A 15 21.58 -0.22 6.08
C GLU A 15 21.35 -1.02 7.39
N PRO A 16 22.28 -1.87 7.86
CA PRO A 16 22.13 -2.55 9.15
C PRO A 16 21.98 -1.60 10.35
N VAL A 17 22.64 -0.45 10.33
CA VAL A 17 22.54 0.56 11.39
C VAL A 17 21.16 1.24 11.36
N TRP A 18 20.60 1.48 10.19
CA TRP A 18 19.28 2.07 10.03
C TRP A 18 18.16 1.12 10.47
N ILE A 19 18.30 -0.18 10.16
CA ILE A 19 17.37 -1.24 10.61
C ILE A 19 17.46 -1.44 12.13
N ALA A 20 18.66 -1.40 12.71
CA ALA A 20 18.82 -1.47 14.16
C ALA A 20 18.13 -0.29 14.87
N ALA A 21 18.25 0.92 14.33
CA ALA A 21 17.53 2.09 14.84
C ALA A 21 16.01 1.92 14.75
N TYR A 22 15.51 1.43 13.62
CA TYR A 22 14.09 1.11 13.44
C TYR A 22 13.58 0.12 14.50
N THR A 23 14.32 -0.96 14.73
CA THR A 23 13.97 -1.99 15.71
C THR A 23 13.91 -1.43 17.13
N ASP A 24 14.90 -0.62 17.54
CA ASP A 24 14.93 0.06 18.84
C ASP A 24 13.74 1.01 19.00
N TRP A 25 13.47 1.84 18.01
CA TRP A 25 12.35 2.79 18.06
C TRP A 25 10.99 2.10 18.13
N LEU A 26 10.80 1.02 17.36
CA LEU A 26 9.55 0.28 17.39
C LEU A 26 9.29 -0.35 18.77
N GLN A 27 10.32 -0.90 19.41
CA GLN A 27 10.25 -1.40 20.78
C GLN A 27 9.89 -0.29 21.77
N ARG A 28 10.64 0.81 21.76
CA ARG A 28 10.45 1.92 22.71
C ARG A 28 9.12 2.62 22.51
N ALA A 29 8.64 2.70 21.27
CA ALA A 29 7.31 3.20 20.96
C ALA A 29 6.20 2.42 21.67
N GLN A 30 6.35 1.09 21.75
CA GLN A 30 5.39 0.20 22.38
C GLN A 30 5.52 0.15 23.91
N THR A 31 6.70 0.44 24.47
CA THR A 31 7.00 0.34 25.90
C THR A 31 6.89 1.66 26.70
N GLY A 32 6.31 2.70 26.10
CA GLY A 32 5.97 3.95 26.81
C GLY A 32 6.86 5.15 26.52
N ASP A 33 7.97 5.01 25.78
CA ASP A 33 8.88 6.09 25.39
C ASP A 33 8.49 6.78 24.06
N HIS A 34 7.20 6.66 23.71
CA HIS A 34 6.67 7.03 22.41
C HIS A 34 6.95 8.49 22.01
N SER A 35 6.83 9.45 22.93
CA SER A 35 7.05 10.88 22.60
C SER A 35 8.50 11.17 22.25
N ARG A 36 9.45 10.52 22.93
CA ARG A 36 10.88 10.67 22.68
C ARG A 36 11.29 10.01 21.38
N VAL A 37 10.72 8.85 21.09
CA VAL A 37 10.93 8.14 19.82
C VAL A 37 10.55 9.00 18.62
N VAL A 38 9.40 9.70 18.65
CA VAL A 38 9.01 10.61 17.56
C VAL A 38 10.07 11.68 17.32
N VAL A 39 10.55 12.33 18.38
CA VAL A 39 11.57 13.38 18.28
C VAL A 39 12.88 12.84 17.70
N GLU A 40 13.33 11.67 18.16
CA GLU A 40 14.56 11.05 17.67
C GLU A 40 14.50 10.67 16.20
N ILE A 41 13.33 10.12 15.74
CA ILE A 41 13.11 9.80 14.32
C ILE A 41 13.20 11.09 13.48
N GLU A 42 12.48 12.15 13.88
CA GLU A 42 12.45 13.42 13.16
C GLU A 42 13.84 14.06 13.06
N GLN A 43 14.59 14.05 14.17
CA GLN A 43 15.98 14.55 14.18
C GLN A 43 16.86 13.77 13.22
N ARG A 44 16.75 12.44 13.21
CA ARG A 44 17.57 11.58 12.36
C ARG A 44 17.20 11.71 10.88
N GLN A 45 15.92 11.84 10.57
CA GLN A 45 15.43 12.11 9.21
C GLN A 45 15.97 13.45 8.65
N GLY A 46 16.16 14.45 9.51
CA GLY A 46 16.78 15.73 9.14
C GLY A 46 18.31 15.67 8.94
N GLN A 47 18.98 14.63 9.43
CA GLN A 47 20.44 14.52 9.43
C GLN A 47 20.98 13.55 8.37
N VAL A 48 20.22 12.53 8.00
CA VAL A 48 20.67 11.42 7.15
C VAL A 48 19.66 11.17 6.02
N SER A 49 20.16 11.12 4.79
CA SER A 49 19.36 10.67 3.65
C SER A 49 19.44 9.15 3.56
N VAL A 50 18.30 8.48 3.60
CA VAL A 50 18.18 7.03 3.55
C VAL A 50 17.35 6.59 2.34
N PRO A 51 17.49 5.33 1.87
CA PRO A 51 16.65 4.77 0.82
C PRO A 51 15.14 4.82 1.16
N PRO A 52 14.25 4.89 0.16
CA PRO A 52 12.80 5.02 0.39
C PRO A 52 12.20 3.93 1.29
N HIS A 53 12.64 2.67 1.16
CA HIS A 53 12.17 1.58 2.00
C HIS A 53 12.57 1.74 3.48
N ILE A 54 13.77 2.25 3.76
CA ILE A 54 14.20 2.57 5.14
C ILE A 54 13.40 3.75 5.69
N GLN A 55 13.18 4.79 4.87
CA GLN A 55 12.35 5.93 5.24
C GLN A 55 10.93 5.49 5.61
N ALA A 56 10.36 4.56 4.85
CA ALA A 56 9.05 4.00 5.13
C ALA A 56 9.01 3.22 6.45
N LEU A 57 10.02 2.40 6.75
CA LEU A 57 10.14 1.71 8.04
C LEU A 57 10.24 2.70 9.21
N TRP A 58 11.00 3.77 9.07
CA TRP A 58 11.11 4.83 10.07
C TRP A 58 9.78 5.56 10.29
N ASN A 59 9.09 5.91 9.21
CA ASN A 59 7.75 6.48 9.28
C ASN A 59 6.74 5.50 9.89
N TYR A 60 6.88 4.20 9.61
CA TYR A 60 6.04 3.19 10.25
C TYR A 60 6.27 3.15 11.77
N ALA A 61 7.52 3.12 12.26
CA ALA A 61 7.81 3.21 13.70
C ALA A 61 7.28 4.53 14.32
N LYS A 62 7.42 5.66 13.60
CA LYS A 62 6.87 6.96 14.00
C LYS A 62 5.35 6.90 14.14
N SER A 63 4.65 6.29 13.17
CA SER A 63 3.19 6.17 13.20
C SER A 63 2.70 5.35 14.41
N ILE A 64 3.39 4.26 14.74
CA ILE A 64 3.11 3.47 15.95
C ILE A 64 3.33 4.29 17.21
N ALA A 65 4.44 5.02 17.32
CA ALA A 65 4.74 5.89 18.46
C ALA A 65 3.69 7.00 18.64
N LEU A 66 3.26 7.63 17.55
CA LEU A 66 2.21 8.64 17.55
C LEU A 66 0.86 8.06 18.00
N PHE A 67 0.51 6.89 17.48
CA PHE A 67 -0.74 6.24 17.83
C PHE A 67 -0.81 5.83 19.30
N VAL A 68 0.24 5.17 19.83
CA VAL A 68 0.35 4.81 21.25
C VAL A 68 0.33 6.06 22.13
N GLY A 69 0.95 7.15 21.67
CA GLY A 69 0.92 8.48 22.28
C GLY A 69 -0.43 9.23 22.19
N ARG A 70 -1.49 8.58 21.69
CA ARG A 70 -2.84 9.14 21.47
C ARG A 70 -2.89 10.31 20.47
N ARG A 71 -1.94 10.39 19.55
CA ARG A 71 -1.85 11.36 18.46
C ARG A 71 -2.29 10.72 17.12
N GLY A 72 -3.50 10.16 17.11
CA GLY A 72 -4.00 9.33 16.00
C GLY A 72 -4.09 10.06 14.66
N GLU A 73 -4.45 11.34 14.64
CA GLU A 73 -4.48 12.14 13.39
C GLU A 73 -3.09 12.31 12.78
N GLU A 74 -2.09 12.57 13.59
CA GLU A 74 -0.69 12.70 13.12
C GLU A 74 -0.12 11.35 12.69
N ALA A 75 -0.53 10.26 13.35
CA ALA A 75 -0.19 8.92 12.90
C ALA A 75 -0.74 8.63 11.49
N LEU A 76 -1.99 9.02 11.21
CA LEU A 76 -2.58 8.88 9.87
C LEU A 76 -1.82 9.69 8.81
N VAL A 77 -1.45 10.93 9.10
CA VAL A 77 -0.62 11.76 8.19
C VAL A 77 0.71 11.06 7.89
N THR A 78 1.37 10.54 8.92
CA THR A 78 2.66 9.82 8.74
C THR A 78 2.50 8.58 7.86
N VAL A 79 1.39 7.87 7.98
CA VAL A 79 1.09 6.70 7.13
C VAL A 79 0.80 7.11 5.68
N GLU A 80 0.13 8.24 5.46
CA GLU A 80 -0.07 8.81 4.11
C GLU A 80 1.26 9.16 3.43
N GLU A 81 2.26 9.59 4.19
CA GLU A 81 3.62 9.80 3.67
C GLU A 81 4.27 8.49 3.18
N ILE A 82 4.03 7.36 3.86
CA ILE A 82 4.50 6.04 3.40
C ILE A 82 3.86 5.69 2.05
N ILE A 83 2.54 5.84 1.94
CA ILE A 83 1.78 5.56 0.71
C ILE A 83 2.27 6.45 -0.44
N ALA A 84 2.46 7.75 -0.19
CA ALA A 84 2.94 8.69 -1.19
C ALA A 84 4.37 8.35 -1.66
N SER A 85 5.27 8.00 -0.73
CA SER A 85 6.64 7.60 -1.03
C SER A 85 6.68 6.30 -1.85
N GLY A 86 5.85 5.31 -1.52
CA GLY A 86 5.72 4.07 -2.28
C GLY A 86 5.26 4.33 -3.72
N ARG A 87 4.25 5.19 -3.91
CA ARG A 87 3.78 5.57 -5.25
C ARG A 87 4.84 6.29 -6.08
N MET A 88 5.61 7.19 -5.46
CA MET A 88 6.71 7.89 -6.15
C MET A 88 7.87 6.96 -6.53
N ALA A 89 8.09 5.92 -5.74
CA ALA A 89 9.14 4.92 -5.98
C ALA A 89 8.68 3.75 -6.87
N ASP A 90 7.41 3.73 -7.29
CA ASP A 90 6.77 2.60 -8.00
C ASP A 90 6.95 1.28 -7.22
N ASP A 91 6.80 1.33 -5.88
CA ASP A 91 6.96 0.20 -4.96
C ASP A 91 5.61 -0.15 -4.31
N ASP A 92 4.92 -1.11 -4.91
CA ASP A 92 3.61 -1.59 -4.46
C ASP A 92 3.64 -2.18 -3.04
N ALA A 93 4.78 -2.72 -2.59
CA ALA A 93 4.90 -3.25 -1.24
C ALA A 93 4.90 -2.14 -0.19
N LEU A 94 5.57 -1.00 -0.45
CA LEU A 94 5.51 0.17 0.43
C LEU A 94 4.10 0.78 0.46
N VAL A 95 3.42 0.83 -0.69
CA VAL A 95 2.03 1.28 -0.75
C VAL A 95 1.13 0.36 0.07
N ALA A 96 1.30 -0.97 -0.07
CA ALA A 96 0.53 -1.96 0.68
C ALA A 96 0.79 -1.88 2.20
N LEU A 97 2.05 -1.70 2.62
CA LEU A 97 2.42 -1.46 4.03
C LEU A 97 1.68 -0.24 4.60
N GLY A 98 1.74 0.89 3.89
CA GLY A 98 1.07 2.12 4.31
C GLY A 98 -0.46 1.94 4.38
N LEU A 99 -1.08 1.33 3.38
CA LEU A 99 -2.52 1.08 3.36
C LEU A 99 -2.97 0.12 4.47
N ALA A 100 -2.21 -0.93 4.78
CA ALA A 100 -2.50 -1.86 5.87
C ALA A 100 -2.39 -1.16 7.24
N ALA A 101 -1.34 -0.36 7.45
CA ALA A 101 -1.17 0.46 8.66
C ALA A 101 -2.30 1.49 8.80
N GLN A 102 -2.71 2.15 7.70
CA GLN A 102 -3.86 3.06 7.67
C GLN A 102 -5.15 2.35 8.08
N ALA A 103 -5.38 1.16 7.54
CA ALA A 103 -6.56 0.36 7.87
C ALA A 103 -6.62 0.03 9.37
N ARG A 104 -5.51 -0.39 9.97
CA ARG A 104 -5.46 -0.66 11.41
C ARG A 104 -5.73 0.58 12.26
N LEU A 105 -5.12 1.71 11.93
CA LEU A 105 -5.36 2.97 12.62
C LEU A 105 -6.83 3.40 12.51
N LEU A 106 -7.43 3.33 11.33
CA LEU A 106 -8.83 3.67 11.09
C LEU A 106 -9.79 2.76 11.85
N ASN A 107 -9.51 1.44 11.89
CA ASN A 107 -10.33 0.49 12.64
C ASN A 107 -10.31 0.82 14.14
N ARG A 108 -9.13 1.05 14.71
CA ARG A 108 -8.95 1.38 16.13
C ARG A 108 -9.47 2.77 16.53
N THR A 109 -9.58 3.70 15.58
CA THR A 109 -10.17 5.03 15.78
C THR A 109 -11.67 5.11 15.48
N GLY A 110 -12.32 3.97 15.21
CA GLY A 110 -13.77 3.87 15.06
C GLY A 110 -14.28 4.17 13.64
N SER A 111 -13.46 4.00 12.63
CA SER A 111 -13.82 4.16 11.21
C SER A 111 -13.72 2.84 10.42
N PRO A 112 -14.47 1.79 10.78
CA PRO A 112 -14.28 0.44 10.23
C PRO A 112 -14.53 0.34 8.71
N LEU A 113 -15.45 1.11 8.14
CA LEU A 113 -15.67 1.11 6.69
C LEU A 113 -14.49 1.69 5.92
N LYS A 114 -13.86 2.74 6.44
CA LYS A 114 -12.64 3.28 5.84
C LYS A 114 -11.47 2.31 6.00
N ALA A 115 -11.40 1.62 7.13
CA ALA A 115 -10.41 0.57 7.37
C ALA A 115 -10.53 -0.56 6.34
N LEU A 116 -11.73 -1.09 6.11
CA LEU A 116 -11.99 -2.12 5.10
C LEU A 116 -11.59 -1.65 3.69
N TYR A 117 -11.84 -0.38 3.37
CA TYR A 117 -11.45 0.19 2.09
C TYR A 117 -9.91 0.20 1.90
N SER A 118 -9.17 0.73 2.87
CA SER A 118 -7.70 0.77 2.81
C SER A 118 -7.11 -0.65 2.80
N TYR A 119 -7.66 -1.57 3.59
CA TYR A 119 -7.26 -2.97 3.59
C TYR A 119 -7.48 -3.64 2.24
N GLY A 120 -8.65 -3.45 1.62
CA GLY A 120 -8.97 -4.00 0.30
C GLY A 120 -8.01 -3.53 -0.79
N GLN A 121 -7.61 -2.24 -0.75
CA GLN A 121 -6.60 -1.72 -1.67
C GLN A 121 -5.22 -2.37 -1.45
N ALA A 122 -4.80 -2.56 -0.20
CA ALA A 122 -3.52 -3.21 0.11
C ALA A 122 -3.51 -4.68 -0.36
N GLU A 123 -4.61 -5.39 -0.16
CA GLU A 123 -4.73 -6.79 -0.59
C GLU A 123 -4.82 -6.92 -2.12
N SER A 124 -5.45 -5.99 -2.81
CA SER A 124 -5.45 -5.94 -4.28
C SER A 124 -4.02 -5.76 -4.84
N LEU A 125 -3.19 -4.93 -4.19
CA LEU A 125 -1.76 -4.81 -4.54
C LEU A 125 -1.02 -6.12 -4.33
N LEU A 126 -1.25 -6.81 -3.20
CA LEU A 126 -0.65 -8.12 -2.93
C LEU A 126 -1.02 -9.14 -4.00
N ARG A 127 -2.29 -9.26 -4.37
CA ARG A 127 -2.76 -10.22 -5.38
C ARG A 127 -2.13 -9.99 -6.74
N ARG A 128 -1.96 -8.74 -7.16
CA ARG A 128 -1.29 -8.40 -8.42
C ARG A 128 0.19 -8.77 -8.45
N ASN A 129 0.84 -8.73 -7.29
CA ASN A 129 2.27 -8.97 -7.16
C ASN A 129 2.60 -10.35 -6.56
N ILE A 130 1.63 -11.27 -6.46
CA ILE A 130 1.77 -12.53 -5.70
C ILE A 130 2.96 -13.38 -6.15
N ASP A 131 3.27 -13.39 -7.45
CA ASP A 131 4.39 -14.15 -8.02
C ASP A 131 5.76 -13.52 -7.71
N GLN A 132 5.80 -12.23 -7.37
CA GLN A 132 7.03 -11.46 -7.10
C GLN A 132 7.29 -11.26 -5.60
N VAL A 133 6.32 -11.62 -4.75
CA VAL A 133 6.36 -11.39 -3.31
C VAL A 133 7.64 -11.97 -2.68
N GLU A 134 8.03 -13.19 -3.05
CA GLU A 134 9.18 -13.88 -2.46
C GLU A 134 10.53 -13.28 -2.87
N GLU A 135 10.59 -12.54 -3.97
CA GLU A 135 11.82 -11.90 -4.46
C GLU A 135 12.04 -10.51 -3.85
N SER A 136 11.00 -9.86 -3.38
CA SER A 136 11.03 -8.51 -2.83
C SER A 136 11.63 -8.45 -1.42
N ARG A 137 12.26 -7.31 -1.09
CA ARG A 137 12.74 -7.01 0.27
C ARG A 137 11.72 -6.27 1.13
N THR A 138 10.70 -5.69 0.51
CA THR A 138 9.70 -4.83 1.17
C THR A 138 8.40 -5.58 1.49
N TRP A 139 8.05 -6.61 0.70
CA TRP A 139 6.85 -7.40 0.93
C TRP A 139 6.76 -8.10 2.29
N PRO A 140 7.85 -8.60 2.93
CA PRO A 140 7.73 -9.22 4.25
C PRO A 140 7.08 -8.32 5.28
N GLY A 141 7.50 -7.06 5.38
CA GLY A 141 6.90 -6.08 6.30
C GLY A 141 5.44 -5.77 5.97
N ALA A 142 5.12 -5.62 4.68
CA ALA A 142 3.74 -5.39 4.22
C ALA A 142 2.82 -6.57 4.54
N LEU A 143 3.28 -7.81 4.34
CA LEU A 143 2.52 -9.02 4.65
C LEU A 143 2.26 -9.18 6.15
N VAL A 144 3.25 -8.91 6.98
CA VAL A 144 3.09 -8.94 8.44
C VAL A 144 2.03 -7.93 8.90
N GLU A 145 2.04 -6.72 8.33
CA GLU A 145 1.07 -5.69 8.67
C GLU A 145 -0.33 -6.02 8.13
N LEU A 146 -0.43 -6.56 6.90
CA LEU A 146 -1.69 -7.09 6.36
C LEU A 146 -2.26 -8.20 7.23
N PHE A 147 -1.42 -9.13 7.68
CA PHE A 147 -1.81 -10.20 8.59
C PHE A 147 -2.38 -9.64 9.90
N ALA A 148 -1.67 -8.71 10.54
CA ALA A 148 -2.13 -8.06 11.76
C ALA A 148 -3.44 -7.28 11.52
N CYS A 149 -3.58 -6.64 10.36
CA CYS A 149 -4.81 -5.94 9.97
C CYS A 149 -5.99 -6.91 9.77
N ALA A 150 -5.76 -8.06 9.14
CA ALA A 150 -6.79 -9.09 8.98
C ALA A 150 -7.32 -9.59 10.33
N LEU A 151 -6.43 -9.71 11.33
CA LEU A 151 -6.82 -10.04 12.71
C LEU A 151 -7.66 -8.92 13.34
N ASP A 152 -7.21 -7.67 13.27
CA ASP A 152 -7.95 -6.52 13.80
C ASP A 152 -9.35 -6.36 13.15
N LEU A 153 -9.54 -6.86 11.93
CA LEU A 153 -10.80 -6.87 11.20
C LEU A 153 -11.63 -8.17 11.39
N ASP A 154 -11.19 -9.07 12.25
CA ASP A 154 -11.79 -10.40 12.51
C ASP A 154 -11.95 -11.26 11.23
N SER A 155 -11.04 -11.09 10.27
CA SER A 155 -11.04 -11.80 8.99
C SER A 155 -10.16 -13.05 9.07
N ARG A 156 -10.72 -14.13 9.61
CA ARG A 156 -9.98 -15.36 9.93
C ARG A 156 -9.38 -16.04 8.69
N GLU A 157 -10.18 -16.24 7.66
CA GLU A 157 -9.74 -16.90 6.43
C GLU A 157 -8.58 -16.17 5.77
N ARG A 158 -8.64 -14.83 5.76
CA ARG A 158 -7.57 -13.99 5.23
C ARG A 158 -6.33 -14.03 6.10
N ALA A 159 -6.49 -14.01 7.42
CA ALA A 159 -5.38 -14.14 8.34
C ALA A 159 -4.62 -15.45 8.12
N ASP A 160 -5.33 -16.58 7.96
CA ASP A 160 -4.72 -17.88 7.64
C ASP A 160 -3.99 -17.87 6.29
N HIS A 161 -4.61 -17.27 5.27
CA HIS A 161 -3.98 -17.13 3.96
C HIS A 161 -2.68 -16.32 4.05
N LEU A 162 -2.73 -15.15 4.68
CA LEU A 162 -1.57 -14.27 4.86
C LEU A 162 -0.47 -14.93 5.71
N LEU A 163 -0.85 -15.67 6.76
CA LEU A 163 0.10 -16.47 7.54
C LEU A 163 0.80 -17.52 6.67
N SER A 164 0.07 -18.18 5.78
CA SER A 164 0.63 -19.15 4.84
C SER A 164 1.68 -18.51 3.92
N LEU A 165 1.42 -17.29 3.45
CA LEU A 165 2.36 -16.52 2.64
C LEU A 165 3.59 -16.09 3.45
N CYS A 166 3.41 -15.59 4.67
CA CYS A 166 4.52 -15.23 5.57
C CYS A 166 5.48 -16.41 5.81
N ARG A 167 4.94 -17.63 5.92
CA ARG A 167 5.74 -18.87 6.14
C ARG A 167 6.54 -19.34 4.91
N ARG A 168 6.27 -18.79 3.72
CA ARG A 168 7.04 -19.10 2.50
C ARG A 168 8.39 -18.40 2.45
N PHE A 169 8.58 -17.33 3.24
CA PHE A 169 9.86 -16.62 3.27
C PHE A 169 10.92 -17.41 4.03
N PRO A 170 12.14 -17.52 3.49
CA PRO A 170 13.29 -18.01 4.25
C PRO A 170 13.56 -17.11 5.46
N GLU A 171 13.94 -17.71 6.60
CA GLU A 171 14.16 -16.95 7.84
C GLU A 171 15.21 -15.83 7.70
N GLU A 172 16.20 -16.03 6.82
CA GLU A 172 17.27 -15.05 6.57
C GLU A 172 16.76 -13.78 5.86
N ARG A 173 15.59 -13.85 5.22
CA ARG A 173 14.96 -12.71 4.55
C ARG A 173 14.05 -11.87 5.45
N LEU A 174 13.64 -12.45 6.58
CA LEU A 174 12.78 -11.77 7.54
C LEU A 174 13.61 -11.02 8.58
N LEU A 175 13.25 -9.80 8.86
CA LEU A 175 13.78 -9.08 10.01
C LEU A 175 13.39 -9.80 11.30
N ALA A 176 14.22 -9.69 12.32
CA ALA A 176 13.94 -10.34 13.61
C ALA A 176 12.59 -9.88 14.21
N VAL A 177 12.22 -8.60 14.03
CA VAL A 177 10.93 -8.05 14.46
C VAL A 177 9.76 -8.60 13.64
N GLU A 178 9.95 -8.91 12.36
CA GLU A 178 8.92 -9.52 11.51
C GLU A 178 8.67 -10.97 11.93
N ARG A 179 9.72 -11.75 12.20
CA ARG A 179 9.60 -13.12 12.74
C ARG A 179 8.86 -13.12 14.08
N LEU A 180 9.22 -12.19 14.96
CA LEU A 180 8.54 -12.02 16.24
C LEU A 180 7.04 -11.71 16.03
N ALA A 181 6.70 -10.79 15.13
CA ALA A 181 5.32 -10.42 14.85
C ALA A 181 4.53 -11.59 14.24
N ILE A 182 5.14 -12.39 13.33
CA ILE A 182 4.50 -13.59 12.77
C ILE A 182 4.21 -14.61 13.88
N ALA A 183 5.17 -14.90 14.76
CA ALA A 183 4.98 -15.84 15.85
C ALA A 183 3.90 -15.36 16.83
N HIS A 184 3.94 -14.08 17.22
CA HIS A 184 2.95 -13.47 18.10
C HIS A 184 1.54 -13.50 17.51
N ASN A 185 1.37 -13.05 16.28
CA ASN A 185 0.07 -13.05 15.59
C ASN A 185 -0.43 -14.48 15.36
N THR A 186 0.47 -15.46 15.14
CA THR A 186 0.09 -16.87 15.06
C THR A 186 -0.50 -17.37 16.37
N ALA A 187 0.13 -17.04 17.50
CA ALA A 187 -0.38 -17.39 18.82
C ALA A 187 -1.79 -16.80 19.05
N GLU A 188 -1.99 -15.53 18.70
CA GLU A 188 -3.26 -14.85 18.82
C GLU A 188 -4.36 -15.48 17.96
N VAL A 189 -4.06 -15.82 16.71
CA VAL A 189 -4.97 -16.53 15.81
C VAL A 189 -5.40 -17.87 16.39
N ARG A 190 -4.45 -18.71 16.82
CA ARG A 190 -4.75 -20.04 17.37
C ARG A 190 -5.56 -19.94 18.66
N LEU A 191 -5.25 -18.96 19.51
CA LEU A 191 -6.03 -18.72 20.70
C LEU A 191 -7.48 -18.33 20.38
N TRP A 192 -7.68 -17.49 19.36
CA TRP A 192 -9.02 -17.12 18.94
C TRP A 192 -9.80 -18.29 18.35
N ASP A 193 -9.12 -19.20 17.66
CA ASP A 193 -9.75 -20.43 17.17
C ASP A 193 -10.18 -21.34 18.30
N ALA A 194 -9.30 -21.55 19.27
CA ALA A 194 -9.63 -22.32 20.45
C ALA A 194 -10.83 -21.73 21.20
N LEU A 195 -10.90 -20.40 21.35
CA LEU A 195 -12.02 -19.72 22.00
C LEU A 195 -13.30 -19.66 21.15
N ARG A 196 -13.19 -19.69 19.79
CA ARG A 196 -14.35 -19.72 18.90
C ARG A 196 -15.14 -21.01 18.98
N SER A 197 -14.47 -22.12 19.19
CA SER A 197 -15.13 -23.40 19.44
C SER A 197 -15.93 -23.38 20.76
N ALA A 198 -15.57 -22.46 21.67
CA ALA A 198 -16.22 -22.25 22.96
C ALA A 198 -17.39 -21.24 22.96
N ARG A 199 -17.84 -20.74 21.79
CA ARG A 199 -18.85 -19.65 21.70
C ARG A 199 -20.28 -20.03 22.11
N VAL A 200 -20.59 -21.30 22.25
CA VAL A 200 -21.93 -21.77 22.63
C VAL A 200 -21.83 -22.64 23.87
N PRO A 201 -22.60 -22.37 24.94
CA PRO A 201 -22.60 -23.22 26.13
C PRO A 201 -23.06 -24.65 25.84
N PRO A 202 -22.44 -25.68 26.48
CA PRO A 202 -21.27 -25.57 27.35
C PRO A 202 -19.99 -25.32 26.54
N PHE A 203 -19.20 -24.30 26.93
CA PHE A 203 -17.93 -23.96 26.30
C PHE A 203 -16.98 -25.16 26.34
N GLN A 204 -16.67 -25.71 25.17
CA GLN A 204 -15.59 -26.67 24.99
C GLN A 204 -14.50 -25.97 24.19
N VAL A 205 -13.42 -25.61 24.86
CA VAL A 205 -12.23 -25.08 24.19
C VAL A 205 -11.52 -26.25 23.51
N ASP A 206 -11.13 -26.04 22.25
CA ASP A 206 -10.28 -26.98 21.55
C ASP A 206 -8.87 -26.96 22.16
N THR A 207 -8.55 -28.01 22.91
CA THR A 207 -7.30 -28.08 23.68
C THR A 207 -6.09 -28.25 22.80
N GLU A 208 -6.20 -28.93 21.63
CA GLU A 208 -5.10 -29.09 20.69
C GLU A 208 -4.76 -27.74 20.07
N VAL A 209 -5.75 -26.99 19.63
CA VAL A 209 -5.56 -25.63 19.07
C VAL A 209 -5.03 -24.68 20.15
N LEU A 210 -5.44 -24.82 21.40
CA LEU A 210 -4.89 -24.02 22.50
C LEU A 210 -3.42 -24.35 22.78
N GLU A 211 -3.01 -25.60 22.66
CA GLU A 211 -1.60 -25.99 22.76
C GLU A 211 -0.77 -25.37 21.64
N GLU A 212 -1.26 -25.40 20.39
CA GLU A 212 -0.60 -24.69 19.27
C GLU A 212 -0.42 -23.19 19.54
N ALA A 213 -1.41 -22.55 20.18
CA ALA A 213 -1.32 -21.15 20.57
C ALA A 213 -0.21 -20.90 21.59
N VAL A 214 -0.11 -21.76 22.61
CA VAL A 214 0.92 -21.67 23.66
C VAL A 214 2.32 -21.90 23.08
N ASP A 215 2.46 -22.86 22.19
CA ASP A 215 3.75 -23.14 21.53
C ASP A 215 4.21 -21.96 20.65
N ALA A 216 3.30 -21.36 19.88
CA ALA A 216 3.60 -20.18 19.08
C ALA A 216 3.97 -18.96 19.96
N ALA A 217 3.30 -18.78 21.11
CA ALA A 217 3.66 -17.75 22.08
C ALA A 217 5.04 -18.00 22.71
N GLY A 218 5.39 -19.25 22.98
CA GLY A 218 6.72 -19.65 23.43
C GLY A 218 7.81 -19.32 22.40
N GLU A 219 7.52 -19.50 21.12
CA GLU A 219 8.42 -19.08 20.04
C GLU A 219 8.57 -17.56 19.99
N ALA A 220 7.46 -16.81 20.08
CA ALA A 220 7.49 -15.36 20.14
C ALA A 220 8.34 -14.86 21.33
N HIS A 221 8.21 -15.50 22.48
CA HIS A 221 9.02 -15.16 23.67
C HIS A 221 10.52 -15.39 23.41
N ARG A 222 10.90 -16.56 22.87
CA ARG A 222 12.31 -16.86 22.54
C ARG A 222 12.91 -15.87 21.53
N LEU A 223 12.12 -15.47 20.53
CA LEU A 223 12.54 -14.46 19.55
C LEU A 223 12.68 -13.08 20.20
N ALA A 224 11.76 -12.70 21.09
CA ALA A 224 11.82 -11.45 21.83
C ALA A 224 13.07 -11.36 22.70
N ASP A 225 13.38 -12.42 23.46
CA ASP A 225 14.59 -12.49 24.29
C ASP A 225 15.87 -12.38 23.45
N LYS A 226 15.91 -13.06 22.30
CA LYS A 226 17.07 -13.05 21.40
C LYS A 226 17.40 -11.66 20.87
N ILE A 227 16.39 -10.81 20.67
CA ILE A 227 16.55 -9.45 20.15
C ILE A 227 16.49 -8.39 21.25
N GLY A 228 16.34 -8.80 22.51
CA GLY A 228 16.30 -7.87 23.66
C GLY A 228 15.00 -7.08 23.79
N ILE A 229 13.89 -7.58 23.22
CA ILE A 229 12.58 -6.93 23.27
C ILE A 229 11.73 -7.59 24.35
N VAL A 230 11.09 -6.77 25.22
CA VAL A 230 10.11 -7.26 26.16
C VAL A 230 8.71 -7.16 25.54
N VAL A 231 8.09 -8.31 25.28
CA VAL A 231 6.71 -8.39 24.78
C VAL A 231 5.84 -8.98 25.89
N ALA A 232 5.15 -8.11 26.63
CA ALA A 232 4.28 -8.53 27.74
C ALA A 232 3.21 -9.55 27.31
N GLN A 233 2.76 -9.45 26.06
CA GLN A 233 1.77 -10.35 25.46
C GLN A 233 2.33 -11.76 25.15
N ALA A 234 3.65 -11.91 25.08
CA ALA A 234 4.32 -13.21 24.91
C ALA A 234 4.85 -13.77 26.24
N ASP A 235 4.45 -13.23 27.39
CA ASP A 235 4.84 -13.72 28.72
C ASP A 235 4.44 -15.18 28.88
N PRO A 236 5.38 -16.13 29.06
CA PRO A 236 5.07 -17.53 29.21
C PRO A 236 4.12 -17.84 30.37
N LEU A 237 4.18 -17.07 31.45
CA LEU A 237 3.30 -17.27 32.61
C LEU A 237 1.85 -16.88 32.27
N LEU A 238 1.65 -15.85 31.45
CA LEU A 238 0.32 -15.49 30.94
C LEU A 238 -0.29 -16.65 30.14
N TRP A 239 0.46 -17.16 29.16
CA TRP A 239 0.00 -18.22 28.28
C TRP A 239 -0.18 -19.56 29.02
N GLN A 240 0.72 -19.89 29.93
CA GLN A 240 0.56 -21.04 30.80
C GLN A 240 -0.66 -20.89 31.70
N GLY A 241 -0.91 -19.69 32.24
CA GLY A 241 -2.09 -19.40 33.04
C GLY A 241 -3.39 -19.56 32.23
N ILE A 242 -3.42 -19.10 30.98
CA ILE A 242 -4.54 -19.30 30.05
C ILE A 242 -4.76 -20.80 29.82
N TRP A 243 -3.73 -21.56 29.47
CA TRP A 243 -3.85 -22.98 29.24
C TRP A 243 -4.36 -23.75 30.47
N GLN A 244 -3.81 -23.49 31.64
CA GLN A 244 -4.23 -24.11 32.92
C GLN A 244 -5.70 -23.79 33.25
N SER A 245 -6.14 -22.59 32.92
CA SER A 245 -7.52 -22.17 33.14
C SER A 245 -8.53 -23.00 32.37
N TRP A 246 -8.23 -23.32 31.12
CA TRP A 246 -9.17 -23.99 30.22
C TRP A 246 -8.98 -25.52 30.16
N SER A 247 -7.76 -26.02 30.23
CA SER A 247 -7.43 -27.43 30.00
C SER A 247 -6.83 -28.16 31.19
N GLY A 248 -6.16 -27.41 32.08
CA GLY A 248 -5.38 -27.98 33.19
C GLY A 248 -5.96 -27.74 34.58
N ASP A 249 -5.09 -27.42 35.53
CA ASP A 249 -5.43 -27.07 36.91
C ASP A 249 -5.87 -25.61 37.00
N ALA A 250 -7.18 -25.41 37.14
CA ALA A 250 -7.79 -24.09 37.19
C ALA A 250 -7.28 -23.25 38.39
N ALA A 251 -7.05 -23.87 39.56
CA ALA A 251 -6.55 -23.14 40.74
C ALA A 251 -5.11 -22.65 40.52
N TYR A 252 -4.30 -23.44 39.86
CA TYR A 252 -2.95 -23.05 39.43
C TYR A 252 -2.99 -21.96 38.34
N GLY A 253 -3.92 -22.06 37.38
CA GLY A 253 -4.17 -21.01 36.40
C GLY A 253 -4.43 -19.65 37.02
N VAL A 254 -5.28 -19.58 38.07
CA VAL A 254 -5.52 -18.36 38.85
C VAL A 254 -4.24 -17.79 39.46
N THR A 255 -3.38 -18.66 40.05
CA THR A 255 -2.14 -18.21 40.69
C THR A 255 -1.15 -17.59 39.69
N LEU A 256 -1.17 -18.03 38.42
CA LEU A 256 -0.33 -17.48 37.36
C LEU A 256 -0.89 -16.17 36.81
N LEU A 257 -2.23 -16.08 36.62
CA LEU A 257 -2.86 -14.93 35.97
C LEU A 257 -2.99 -13.71 36.92
N ASP A 258 -3.23 -13.90 38.22
CA ASP A 258 -3.45 -12.79 39.12
C ASP A 258 -2.32 -11.77 39.20
N PRO A 259 -1.03 -12.18 39.38
CA PRO A 259 0.05 -11.21 39.45
C PRO A 259 0.22 -10.38 38.17
N ILE A 260 -0.13 -10.95 37.02
CA ILE A 260 -0.01 -10.32 35.72
C ILE A 260 -1.14 -9.31 35.50
N LEU A 261 -2.38 -9.75 35.74
CA LEU A 261 -3.58 -8.94 35.49
C LEU A 261 -3.78 -7.84 36.53
N ASP A 262 -3.41 -8.10 37.80
CA ASP A 262 -3.58 -7.14 38.91
C ASP A 262 -2.55 -6.01 38.83
N LYS A 263 -1.40 -6.18 38.19
CA LYS A 263 -0.45 -5.08 37.93
C LYS A 263 -1.00 -4.03 36.96
N GLY A 264 -2.02 -4.38 36.17
CA GLY A 264 -2.66 -3.44 35.25
C GLY A 264 -1.73 -2.97 34.11
N ASP A 265 -0.84 -3.83 33.64
CA ASP A 265 0.10 -3.50 32.57
C ASP A 265 -0.65 -2.99 31.33
N PRO A 266 -0.43 -1.72 30.90
CA PRO A 266 -1.07 -1.15 29.74
C PRO A 266 -0.68 -1.84 28.42
N HIS A 267 0.41 -2.63 28.41
CA HIS A 267 0.90 -3.32 27.21
C HIS A 267 0.19 -4.65 26.95
N LEU A 268 -0.71 -5.09 27.85
CA LEU A 268 -1.53 -6.30 27.67
C LEU A 268 -2.81 -6.06 26.84
N HIS A 269 -2.91 -4.99 26.05
CA HIS A 269 -4.17 -4.53 25.45
C HIS A 269 -5.06 -5.63 24.86
N THR A 270 -4.57 -6.42 23.89
CA THR A 270 -5.36 -7.48 23.26
C THR A 270 -5.52 -8.70 24.17
N MET A 271 -4.45 -9.08 24.88
CA MET A 271 -4.41 -10.25 25.75
C MET A 271 -5.09 -10.02 27.12
N ARG A 272 -5.37 -8.78 27.49
CA ARG A 272 -6.00 -8.44 28.78
C ARG A 272 -7.40 -9.04 28.89
N LEU A 273 -8.21 -8.95 27.86
CA LEU A 273 -9.56 -9.54 27.84
C LEU A 273 -9.49 -11.06 27.88
N THR A 274 -8.57 -11.67 27.13
CA THR A 274 -8.36 -13.12 27.14
C THR A 274 -7.89 -13.63 28.49
N GLY A 275 -6.91 -12.96 29.09
CA GLY A 275 -6.42 -13.28 30.44
C GLY A 275 -7.50 -13.13 31.48
N ALA A 276 -8.30 -12.05 31.42
CA ALA A 276 -9.41 -11.82 32.35
C ALA A 276 -10.52 -12.86 32.18
N ALA A 277 -10.91 -13.20 30.94
CA ALA A 277 -11.87 -14.28 30.67
C ALA A 277 -11.37 -15.62 31.25
N SER A 278 -10.12 -15.95 30.97
CA SER A 278 -9.48 -17.18 31.47
C SER A 278 -9.43 -17.22 33.00
N ARG A 279 -9.15 -16.07 33.63
CA ARG A 279 -9.17 -15.96 35.10
C ARG A 279 -10.58 -16.16 35.69
N LEU A 280 -11.62 -15.55 35.12
CA LEU A 280 -13.00 -15.75 35.57
C LEU A 280 -13.41 -17.21 35.43
N HIS A 281 -13.12 -17.82 34.28
CA HIS A 281 -13.34 -19.23 34.01
C HIS A 281 -12.64 -20.13 35.04
N ALA A 282 -11.36 -19.86 35.33
CA ALA A 282 -10.59 -20.62 36.29
C ALA A 282 -11.11 -20.49 37.73
N LEU A 283 -11.47 -19.27 38.15
CA LEU A 283 -12.06 -19.04 39.48
C LEU A 283 -13.36 -19.80 39.65
N ARG A 284 -14.20 -19.85 38.60
CA ARG A 284 -15.45 -20.61 38.59
C ARG A 284 -15.19 -22.12 38.69
N ARG A 285 -14.31 -22.66 37.81
CA ARG A 285 -13.94 -24.08 37.82
C ARG A 285 -13.31 -24.54 39.16
N ALA A 286 -12.56 -23.67 39.80
CA ALA A 286 -11.93 -23.96 41.09
C ALA A 286 -12.88 -23.78 42.29
N GLY A 287 -14.15 -23.37 42.07
CA GLY A 287 -15.12 -23.13 43.13
C GLY A 287 -14.79 -21.93 44.02
N LEU A 288 -13.98 -20.97 43.57
CA LEU A 288 -13.54 -19.81 44.34
C LEU A 288 -14.54 -18.64 44.24
N THR A 289 -15.80 -18.91 44.58
CA THR A 289 -16.97 -18.04 44.30
C THR A 289 -16.81 -16.63 44.92
N ASP A 290 -16.40 -16.51 46.18
CA ASP A 290 -16.23 -15.19 46.84
C ASP A 290 -15.16 -14.34 46.13
N ARG A 291 -14.12 -14.99 45.61
CA ARG A 291 -13.05 -14.31 44.90
C ARG A 291 -13.51 -13.90 43.51
N LEU A 292 -14.26 -14.75 42.83
CA LEU A 292 -14.87 -14.50 41.53
C LEU A 292 -15.73 -13.24 41.56
N HIS A 293 -16.65 -13.10 42.53
CA HIS A 293 -17.48 -11.90 42.68
C HIS A 293 -16.66 -10.63 42.89
N ARG A 294 -15.64 -10.67 43.77
CA ARG A 294 -14.76 -9.51 43.98
C ARG A 294 -13.99 -9.09 42.70
N VAL A 295 -13.57 -10.04 41.88
CA VAL A 295 -12.89 -9.74 40.63
C VAL A 295 -13.86 -9.10 39.61
N VAL A 296 -15.08 -9.64 39.48
CA VAL A 296 -16.14 -9.10 38.62
C VAL A 296 -16.50 -7.65 39.00
N GLU A 297 -16.66 -7.36 40.27
CA GLU A 297 -16.94 -6.00 40.76
C GLU A 297 -15.79 -5.02 40.45
N ARG A 298 -14.55 -5.44 40.71
CA ARG A 298 -13.35 -4.62 40.47
C ARG A 298 -13.13 -4.30 38.99
N GLU A 299 -13.49 -5.21 38.11
CA GLU A 299 -13.24 -5.11 36.65
C GLU A 299 -14.44 -4.56 35.85
N SER A 300 -15.31 -3.78 36.50
CA SER A 300 -16.50 -3.22 35.83
C SER A 300 -16.16 -2.40 34.56
N SER A 301 -15.04 -1.65 34.54
CA SER A 301 -14.58 -0.91 33.37
C SER A 301 -14.18 -1.83 32.19
N LEU A 302 -13.62 -3.00 32.49
CA LEU A 302 -13.23 -3.98 31.49
C LEU A 302 -14.44 -4.56 30.74
N ALA A 303 -15.60 -4.66 31.38
CA ALA A 303 -16.83 -5.08 30.74
C ALA A 303 -17.30 -4.10 29.64
N VAL A 304 -17.08 -2.80 29.85
CA VAL A 304 -17.36 -1.78 28.83
C VAL A 304 -16.42 -1.92 27.64
N ASP A 305 -15.14 -2.17 27.90
CA ASP A 305 -14.15 -2.38 26.84
C ASP A 305 -14.42 -3.69 26.07
N ALA A 306 -14.81 -4.76 26.77
CA ALA A 306 -15.21 -6.03 26.15
C ALA A 306 -16.45 -5.87 25.26
N ALA A 307 -17.45 -5.09 25.71
CA ALA A 307 -18.66 -4.83 24.92
C ALA A 307 -18.39 -4.00 23.66
N ARG A 308 -17.35 -3.15 23.67
CA ARG A 308 -16.91 -2.37 22.52
C ARG A 308 -16.01 -3.19 21.58
N ASN A 309 -15.16 -4.02 22.17
CA ASN A 309 -14.20 -4.85 21.44
C ASN A 309 -14.80 -6.21 21.11
N ARG A 310 -15.60 -6.35 20.13
CA ARG A 310 -16.34 -7.57 19.72
C ARG A 310 -15.47 -8.79 19.37
N SER A 311 -14.24 -8.85 19.88
CA SER A 311 -13.33 -9.98 19.73
C SER A 311 -13.85 -11.24 20.45
N PRO A 312 -13.42 -12.44 20.04
CA PRO A 312 -13.72 -13.70 20.76
C PRO A 312 -13.39 -13.62 22.26
N ALA A 313 -12.28 -12.96 22.60
CA ALA A 313 -11.88 -12.74 23.99
C ALA A 313 -12.85 -11.83 24.76
N GLY A 314 -13.35 -10.77 24.13
CA GLY A 314 -14.36 -9.89 24.72
C GLY A 314 -15.68 -10.61 24.96
N ILE A 315 -16.09 -11.44 24.02
CA ILE A 315 -17.30 -12.26 24.14
C ILE A 315 -17.14 -13.30 25.28
N ALA A 316 -16.00 -13.99 25.32
CA ALA A 316 -15.70 -14.96 26.37
C ALA A 316 -15.69 -14.28 27.77
N TYR A 317 -15.13 -13.09 27.89
CA TYR A 317 -15.12 -12.32 29.14
C TYR A 317 -16.54 -11.93 29.57
N LEU A 318 -17.35 -11.39 28.68
CA LEU A 318 -18.74 -11.01 28.97
C LEU A 318 -19.59 -12.21 29.37
N TRP A 319 -19.35 -13.35 28.72
CA TRP A 319 -20.03 -14.60 29.09
C TRP A 319 -19.65 -15.08 30.48
N GLU A 320 -18.37 -15.23 30.80
CA GLU A 320 -17.93 -15.67 32.11
C GLU A 320 -18.44 -14.74 33.24
N ARG A 321 -18.50 -13.44 32.95
CA ARG A 321 -19.11 -12.47 33.85
C ARG A 321 -20.62 -12.69 34.01
N ALA A 322 -21.35 -12.85 32.93
CA ALA A 322 -22.80 -13.06 32.93
C ALA A 322 -23.19 -14.33 33.68
N VAL A 323 -22.48 -15.44 33.46
CA VAL A 323 -22.69 -16.71 34.16
C VAL A 323 -22.37 -16.60 35.66
N THR A 324 -21.39 -15.75 36.01
CA THR A 324 -21.09 -15.49 37.42
C THR A 324 -22.24 -14.75 38.16
N GLU A 325 -22.84 -13.77 37.50
CA GLU A 325 -23.99 -13.02 38.04
C GLU A 325 -25.29 -13.81 37.95
N HIS A 326 -25.43 -14.71 36.97
CA HIS A 326 -26.61 -15.47 36.58
C HIS A 326 -26.27 -16.92 36.26
N PRO A 327 -26.03 -17.80 37.24
CA PRO A 327 -25.68 -19.20 37.01
C PRO A 327 -26.70 -19.99 36.18
N GLU A 328 -27.99 -19.59 36.22
CA GLU A 328 -29.06 -20.17 35.42
C GLU A 328 -28.85 -20.07 33.88
N LEU A 329 -27.91 -19.22 33.43
CA LEU A 329 -27.56 -19.10 32.00
C LEU A 329 -26.90 -20.35 31.46
N GLU A 330 -26.25 -21.16 32.26
CA GLU A 330 -25.67 -22.44 31.86
C GLU A 330 -26.72 -23.52 31.61
N GLU A 331 -27.97 -23.32 32.10
CA GLU A 331 -29.04 -24.30 31.87
C GLU A 331 -29.41 -24.38 30.38
N PRO A 332 -29.50 -25.59 29.80
CA PRO A 332 -29.96 -25.79 28.44
C PRO A 332 -31.37 -25.22 28.28
N GLY A 333 -31.56 -24.23 27.41
CA GLY A 333 -32.88 -23.64 27.15
C GLY A 333 -33.15 -22.31 27.86
N SER A 334 -32.18 -21.74 28.61
CA SER A 334 -32.34 -20.41 29.17
C SER A 334 -32.65 -19.37 28.08
N GLN A 335 -33.61 -18.45 28.32
CA GLN A 335 -34.00 -17.43 27.34
C GLN A 335 -32.83 -16.50 27.01
N LEU A 336 -31.98 -16.19 27.94
CA LEU A 336 -30.81 -15.33 27.76
C LEU A 336 -29.72 -16.08 26.97
N GLY A 337 -29.51 -17.37 27.20
CA GLY A 337 -28.66 -18.22 26.36
C GLY A 337 -29.15 -18.27 24.92
N HIS A 338 -30.47 -18.27 24.70
CA HIS A 338 -31.05 -18.16 23.36
C HIS A 338 -30.79 -16.78 22.73
N LEU A 339 -30.94 -15.70 23.47
CA LEU A 339 -30.66 -14.34 23.01
C LEU A 339 -29.19 -14.15 22.68
N LEU A 340 -28.27 -14.71 23.46
CA LEU A 340 -26.84 -14.67 23.18
C LEU A 340 -26.49 -15.41 21.89
N ARG A 341 -27.10 -16.58 21.64
CA ARG A 341 -26.93 -17.31 20.37
C ARG A 341 -27.43 -16.51 19.17
N LEU A 342 -28.60 -15.85 19.28
CA LEU A 342 -29.13 -14.99 18.22
C LEU A 342 -28.23 -13.77 17.98
N TRP A 343 -27.68 -13.21 19.05
CA TRP A 343 -26.75 -12.09 18.95
C TRP A 343 -25.43 -12.50 18.25
N GLU A 344 -24.87 -13.66 18.63
CA GLU A 344 -23.70 -14.23 17.96
C GLU A 344 -23.96 -14.56 16.46
N GLN A 345 -25.14 -15.11 16.17
CA GLN A 345 -25.51 -15.38 14.78
C GLN A 345 -25.55 -14.08 13.97
N ARG A 346 -26.17 -13.03 14.51
CA ARG A 346 -26.20 -11.70 13.86
C ARG A 346 -24.82 -11.07 13.73
N ASP A 347 -23.95 -11.24 14.72
CA ASP A 347 -22.58 -10.72 14.63
C ASP A 347 -21.77 -11.46 13.57
N ARG A 348 -21.92 -12.77 13.45
CA ARG A 348 -21.36 -13.55 12.34
C ARG A 348 -21.87 -13.08 10.99
N GLU A 349 -23.18 -12.98 10.80
CA GLU A 349 -23.78 -12.47 9.56
C GLU A 349 -23.25 -11.08 9.18
N ARG A 350 -22.97 -10.22 10.16
CA ARG A 350 -22.38 -8.91 9.95
C ARG A 350 -20.90 -8.99 9.52
N VAL A 351 -20.12 -9.89 10.10
CA VAL A 351 -18.73 -10.14 9.73
C VAL A 351 -18.68 -10.73 8.33
N ASP A 352 -19.51 -11.73 8.03
CA ASP A 352 -19.60 -12.35 6.72
C ASP A 352 -20.00 -11.31 5.64
N PHE A 353 -20.99 -10.46 5.93
CA PHE A 353 -21.36 -9.36 5.03
C PHE A 353 -20.23 -8.36 4.80
N ALA A 354 -19.44 -8.04 5.84
CA ALA A 354 -18.28 -7.18 5.69
C ALA A 354 -17.19 -7.84 4.82
N HIS A 355 -17.02 -9.15 4.93
CA HIS A 355 -16.12 -9.92 4.06
C HIS A 355 -16.60 -9.94 2.60
N ASP A 356 -17.90 -10.15 2.36
CA ASP A 356 -18.48 -10.10 1.02
C ASP A 356 -18.28 -8.73 0.36
N LEU A 357 -18.47 -7.64 1.13
CA LEU A 357 -18.20 -6.29 0.64
C LEU A 357 -16.72 -6.09 0.32
N LEU A 358 -15.83 -6.63 1.13
CA LEU A 358 -14.39 -6.56 0.91
C LEU A 358 -14.00 -7.33 -0.36
N GLU A 359 -14.51 -8.56 -0.56
CA GLU A 359 -14.28 -9.35 -1.78
C GLU A 359 -14.79 -8.62 -3.02
N LEU A 360 -16.00 -8.08 -2.95
CA LEU A 360 -16.57 -7.30 -4.05
C LEU A 360 -15.68 -6.09 -4.38
N ARG A 361 -15.14 -5.42 -3.36
CA ARG A 361 -14.25 -4.27 -3.55
C ARG A 361 -12.92 -4.66 -4.18
N ILE A 362 -12.28 -5.73 -3.69
CA ILE A 362 -11.03 -6.25 -4.26
C ILE A 362 -11.22 -6.60 -5.73
N THR A 363 -12.29 -7.36 -6.04
CA THR A 363 -12.63 -7.76 -7.42
C THR A 363 -12.86 -6.54 -8.32
N HIS A 364 -13.55 -5.51 -7.80
CA HIS A 364 -13.76 -4.27 -8.55
C HIS A 364 -12.44 -3.57 -8.88
N ASP A 365 -11.54 -3.43 -7.91
CA ASP A 365 -10.24 -2.78 -8.10
C ASP A 365 -9.35 -3.57 -9.08
N GLU A 366 -9.42 -4.91 -9.05
CA GLU A 366 -8.75 -5.79 -10.02
C GLU A 366 -9.27 -5.56 -11.44
N ILE A 367 -10.59 -5.51 -11.62
CA ILE A 367 -11.22 -5.26 -12.93
C ILE A 367 -10.85 -3.88 -13.46
N GLU A 368 -10.89 -2.84 -12.62
CA GLU A 368 -10.53 -1.47 -13.02
C GLU A 368 -9.03 -1.38 -13.39
N SER A 369 -8.16 -2.07 -12.65
CA SER A 369 -6.74 -2.13 -12.97
C SER A 369 -6.47 -2.80 -14.33
N GLN A 370 -7.08 -3.97 -14.55
CA GLN A 370 -6.97 -4.68 -15.84
C GLN A 370 -7.52 -3.84 -17.00
N ARG A 371 -8.63 -3.15 -16.76
CA ARG A 371 -9.22 -2.25 -17.76
C ARG A 371 -8.28 -1.10 -18.10
N GLN A 372 -7.64 -0.49 -17.11
CA GLN A 372 -6.65 0.57 -17.33
C GLN A 372 -5.46 0.06 -18.14
N GLU A 373 -4.91 -1.11 -17.78
CA GLU A 373 -3.81 -1.74 -18.50
C GLU A 373 -4.18 -2.03 -19.96
N LEU A 374 -5.37 -2.61 -20.20
CA LEU A 374 -5.87 -2.87 -21.55
C LEU A 374 -6.09 -1.57 -22.33
N ASP A 375 -6.59 -0.49 -21.72
CA ASP A 375 -6.77 0.81 -22.37
C ASP A 375 -5.40 1.43 -22.71
N ASP A 376 -4.40 1.32 -21.83
CA ASP A 376 -3.04 1.78 -22.09
C ASP A 376 -2.37 1.00 -23.24
N LEU A 377 -2.51 -0.32 -23.25
CA LEU A 377 -2.04 -1.16 -24.37
C LEU A 377 -2.77 -0.81 -25.67
N ALA A 378 -4.09 -0.58 -25.62
CA ALA A 378 -4.89 -0.20 -26.78
C ALA A 378 -4.55 1.20 -27.34
N ARG A 379 -3.86 2.05 -26.57
CA ARG A 379 -3.42 3.39 -26.93
C ARG A 379 -1.99 3.45 -27.45
N ARG A 380 -1.22 2.37 -27.38
CA ARG A 380 0.16 2.30 -27.88
C ARG A 380 0.26 1.60 -29.23
N ASP A 381 1.29 1.95 -29.98
CA ASP A 381 1.69 1.25 -31.20
C ASP A 381 2.51 0.00 -30.83
N PRO A 382 2.10 -1.20 -31.25
CA PRO A 382 2.74 -2.44 -30.79
C PRO A 382 4.17 -2.63 -31.31
N LEU A 383 4.56 -1.96 -32.38
CA LEU A 383 5.92 -2.05 -32.95
C LEU A 383 6.88 -1.10 -32.22
N THR A 384 6.44 0.13 -31.97
CA THR A 384 7.33 1.20 -31.51
C THR A 384 7.15 1.59 -30.04
N GLY A 385 6.06 1.16 -29.39
CA GLY A 385 5.75 1.45 -27.99
C GLY A 385 5.27 2.89 -27.72
N VAL A 386 5.39 3.83 -28.67
CA VAL A 386 4.83 5.18 -28.55
C VAL A 386 3.31 5.16 -28.65
N LEU A 387 2.62 6.28 -28.39
CA LEU A 387 1.17 6.31 -28.54
C LEU A 387 0.78 6.01 -30.00
N ASN A 388 -0.35 5.35 -30.16
CA ASN A 388 -0.99 5.24 -31.48
C ASN A 388 -1.97 6.41 -31.69
N ARG A 389 -2.64 6.45 -32.83
CA ARG A 389 -3.64 7.49 -33.16
C ARG A 389 -4.72 7.63 -32.08
N ARG A 390 -5.21 6.50 -31.53
CA ARG A 390 -6.24 6.49 -30.49
C ARG A 390 -5.74 7.13 -29.18
N GLY A 391 -4.48 6.94 -28.84
CA GLY A 391 -3.85 7.57 -27.68
C GLY A 391 -3.59 9.06 -27.89
N LEU A 392 -3.20 9.48 -29.11
CA LEU A 392 -2.92 10.88 -29.47
C LEU A 392 -4.19 11.75 -29.49
N ASP A 393 -5.28 11.27 -30.08
CA ASP A 393 -6.47 12.07 -30.37
C ASP A 393 -7.07 12.84 -29.16
N PRO A 394 -7.19 12.27 -27.95
CA PRO A 394 -7.66 13.01 -26.77
C PRO A 394 -6.72 14.14 -26.36
N LEU A 395 -5.40 13.87 -26.40
CA LEU A 395 -4.36 14.83 -26.01
C LEU A 395 -4.30 16.00 -27.00
N LEU A 396 -4.38 15.70 -28.30
CA LEU A 396 -4.44 16.71 -29.34
C LEU A 396 -5.66 17.63 -29.19
N ARG A 397 -6.83 17.06 -28.88
CA ARG A 397 -8.05 17.85 -28.61
C ARG A 397 -7.93 18.73 -27.37
N ALA A 398 -7.29 18.23 -26.32
CA ALA A 398 -7.05 19.01 -25.10
C ALA A 398 -6.08 20.16 -25.39
N SER A 399 -4.97 19.88 -26.05
CA SER A 399 -3.94 20.87 -26.40
C SER A 399 -4.42 21.93 -27.38
N ALA A 400 -5.31 21.57 -28.28
CA ALA A 400 -5.92 22.53 -29.20
C ALA A 400 -6.80 23.59 -28.47
N ARG A 401 -7.24 23.31 -27.25
CA ARG A 401 -8.10 24.16 -26.41
C ARG A 401 -7.36 24.94 -25.32
N LEU A 402 -6.04 24.79 -25.22
CA LEU A 402 -5.25 25.53 -24.20
C LEU A 402 -5.49 27.03 -24.30
N PRO A 403 -5.46 27.76 -23.16
CA PRO A 403 -5.73 29.19 -23.12
C PRO A 403 -4.82 30.02 -24.03
N VAL A 404 -5.24 31.25 -24.31
CA VAL A 404 -4.42 32.26 -24.99
C VAL A 404 -3.17 32.56 -24.14
N GLY A 405 -2.00 32.56 -24.77
CA GLY A 405 -0.71 32.75 -24.09
C GLY A 405 0.03 31.44 -23.85
N GLU A 406 -0.65 30.29 -23.88
CA GLU A 406 0.00 29.00 -23.91
C GLU A 406 0.24 28.57 -25.36
N THR A 407 1.48 28.29 -25.70
CA THR A 407 1.91 27.92 -27.05
C THR A 407 2.18 26.43 -27.14
N ALA A 408 1.71 25.81 -28.20
CA ALA A 408 2.05 24.43 -28.53
C ALA A 408 2.34 24.28 -30.02
N ALA A 409 3.23 23.33 -30.34
CA ALA A 409 3.59 22.96 -31.69
C ALA A 409 3.20 21.51 -31.98
N LEU A 410 2.54 21.30 -33.11
CA LEU A 410 2.25 19.97 -33.64
C LEU A 410 3.23 19.71 -34.79
N LEU A 411 4.04 18.68 -34.63
CA LEU A 411 5.00 18.24 -35.61
C LEU A 411 4.46 16.96 -36.26
N VAL A 412 4.26 16.97 -37.58
CA VAL A 412 4.00 15.76 -38.38
C VAL A 412 5.30 15.36 -39.08
N ILE A 413 5.69 14.13 -38.89
CA ILE A 413 6.98 13.59 -39.27
C ILE A 413 6.75 12.35 -40.14
N ASP A 414 7.31 12.32 -41.28
CA ASP A 414 7.17 11.20 -42.22
C ASP A 414 8.54 10.69 -42.62
N PHE A 415 8.68 9.38 -42.63
CA PHE A 415 9.91 8.68 -42.95
C PHE A 415 10.16 8.72 -44.46
N ASP A 416 11.26 9.33 -44.90
CA ASP A 416 11.60 9.44 -46.30
C ASP A 416 12.02 8.07 -46.87
N ARG A 417 11.33 7.62 -47.91
CA ARG A 417 11.67 6.42 -48.69
C ARG A 417 11.63 5.08 -47.90
N LEU A 418 10.78 4.94 -46.88
CA LEU A 418 10.63 3.67 -46.17
C LEU A 418 10.32 2.50 -47.09
N LYS A 419 9.49 2.72 -48.14
CA LYS A 419 9.19 1.70 -49.14
C LYS A 419 10.44 1.20 -49.84
N ALA A 420 11.33 2.09 -50.28
CA ALA A 420 12.56 1.70 -50.94
C ALA A 420 13.51 0.93 -50.01
N LEU A 421 13.53 1.28 -48.74
CA LEU A 421 14.26 0.54 -47.69
C LEU A 421 13.70 -0.89 -47.54
N ASN A 422 12.38 -1.01 -47.43
CA ASN A 422 11.69 -2.30 -47.34
C ASN A 422 11.92 -3.18 -48.56
N ASP A 423 11.82 -2.59 -49.75
CA ASP A 423 12.02 -3.30 -51.01
C ASP A 423 13.47 -3.80 -51.16
N SER A 424 14.46 -3.07 -50.60
CA SER A 424 15.88 -3.43 -50.71
C SER A 424 16.41 -4.33 -49.60
N ARG A 425 15.87 -4.21 -48.36
CA ARG A 425 16.40 -4.88 -47.15
C ARG A 425 15.37 -5.71 -46.40
N GLY A 426 14.12 -5.74 -46.87
CA GLY A 426 13.02 -6.47 -46.25
C GLY A 426 12.30 -5.69 -45.13
N HIS A 427 11.08 -6.12 -44.82
CA HIS A 427 10.20 -5.46 -43.83
C HIS A 427 10.76 -5.47 -42.41
N VAL A 428 11.49 -6.53 -42.04
CA VAL A 428 12.12 -6.61 -40.68
C VAL A 428 13.09 -5.46 -40.47
N THR A 429 13.91 -5.14 -41.49
CA THR A 429 14.81 -3.99 -41.40
C THR A 429 14.05 -2.67 -41.32
N GLY A 430 12.95 -2.51 -42.07
CA GLY A 430 12.11 -1.33 -41.96
C GLY A 430 11.50 -1.15 -40.56
N ASP A 431 11.05 -2.24 -39.95
CA ASP A 431 10.53 -2.24 -38.60
C ASP A 431 11.58 -1.82 -37.54
N GLU A 432 12.83 -2.32 -37.68
CA GLU A 432 13.95 -1.89 -36.84
C GLU A 432 14.24 -0.39 -36.95
N TYR A 433 14.17 0.18 -38.14
CA TYR A 433 14.37 1.62 -38.35
C TYR A 433 13.18 2.44 -37.80
N LEU A 434 11.94 1.96 -37.92
CA LEU A 434 10.79 2.59 -37.30
C LEU A 434 10.92 2.64 -35.75
N GLN A 435 11.44 1.58 -35.15
CA GLN A 435 11.75 1.56 -33.70
C GLN A 435 12.87 2.55 -33.37
N LYS A 436 13.94 2.64 -34.17
CA LYS A 436 15.01 3.63 -33.98
C LYS A 436 14.50 5.06 -34.10
N VAL A 437 13.62 5.34 -35.10
CA VAL A 437 12.97 6.66 -35.20
C VAL A 437 12.14 6.98 -34.00
N ALA A 438 11.27 6.07 -33.54
CA ALA A 438 10.47 6.27 -32.36
C ALA A 438 11.34 6.58 -31.12
N HIS A 439 12.44 5.85 -30.94
CA HIS A 439 13.39 6.08 -29.86
C HIS A 439 14.07 7.45 -29.98
N ALA A 440 14.50 7.85 -31.18
CA ALA A 440 15.08 9.17 -31.41
C ALA A 440 14.09 10.29 -31.08
N LEU A 441 12.81 10.17 -31.48
CA LEU A 441 11.76 11.12 -31.19
C LEU A 441 11.52 11.22 -29.67
N THR A 442 11.43 10.08 -28.98
CA THR A 442 11.19 10.06 -27.54
C THR A 442 12.37 10.63 -26.74
N SER A 443 13.62 10.34 -27.16
CA SER A 443 14.82 10.86 -26.48
C SER A 443 15.00 12.38 -26.60
N GLU A 444 14.45 12.99 -27.66
CA GLU A 444 14.49 14.44 -27.89
C GLU A 444 13.25 15.17 -27.37
N SER A 445 12.24 14.45 -26.96
CA SER A 445 11.01 14.99 -26.39
C SER A 445 11.16 15.20 -24.88
N ARG A 446 10.57 16.26 -24.35
CA ARG A 446 10.49 16.51 -22.92
C ARG A 446 9.46 15.58 -22.26
N HIS A 447 9.47 15.53 -20.93
CA HIS A 447 8.49 14.70 -20.20
C HIS A 447 7.04 15.08 -20.48
N GLU A 448 6.76 16.35 -20.69
CA GLU A 448 5.43 16.88 -21.05
C GLU A 448 5.06 16.70 -22.53
N ASP A 449 6.02 16.44 -23.42
CA ASP A 449 5.76 16.26 -24.84
C ASP A 449 5.17 14.87 -25.12
N VAL A 450 4.41 14.79 -26.21
CA VAL A 450 3.72 13.56 -26.61
C VAL A 450 4.29 13.08 -27.94
N VAL A 451 4.70 11.82 -28.00
CA VAL A 451 5.14 11.14 -29.22
C VAL A 451 4.14 10.06 -29.60
N ALA A 452 3.71 10.05 -30.87
CA ALA A 452 2.76 9.08 -31.39
C ALA A 452 3.14 8.61 -32.80
N ARG A 453 2.74 7.38 -33.15
CA ARG A 453 2.77 6.84 -34.54
C ARG A 453 1.33 6.72 -35.03
N ILE A 454 0.99 7.43 -36.12
CA ILE A 454 -0.40 7.54 -36.59
C ILE A 454 -0.66 6.77 -37.89
N GLY A 455 0.39 6.33 -38.56
CA GLY A 455 0.36 5.59 -39.82
C GLY A 455 1.57 4.70 -39.98
N GLY A 456 1.76 4.09 -41.13
CA GLY A 456 2.87 3.18 -41.42
C GLY A 456 4.25 3.81 -41.15
N ASP A 457 4.48 4.98 -41.73
CA ASP A 457 5.73 5.78 -41.69
C ASP A 457 5.53 7.18 -41.06
N GLU A 458 4.32 7.46 -40.54
CA GLU A 458 3.94 8.76 -40.01
C GLU A 458 4.00 8.79 -38.48
N PHE A 459 4.77 9.74 -37.95
CA PHE A 459 4.83 10.05 -36.52
C PHE A 459 4.34 11.46 -36.24
N VAL A 460 3.91 11.69 -35.02
CA VAL A 460 3.49 13.00 -34.53
C VAL A 460 4.20 13.27 -33.22
N VAL A 461 4.71 14.51 -33.06
CA VAL A 461 5.16 15.04 -31.79
C VAL A 461 4.30 16.26 -31.45
N LEU A 462 3.71 16.25 -30.26
CA LEU A 462 3.00 17.39 -29.70
C LEU A 462 3.87 18.00 -28.60
N ALA A 463 4.46 19.16 -28.90
CA ALA A 463 5.40 19.84 -28.01
C ALA A 463 4.75 21.05 -27.34
N TYR A 464 4.94 21.17 -26.01
CA TYR A 464 4.46 22.32 -25.23
C TYR A 464 5.58 23.35 -25.07
N LEU A 465 5.30 24.60 -25.44
CA LEU A 465 6.28 25.67 -25.44
C LEU A 465 6.02 26.59 -24.24
N SER A 466 7.02 26.71 -23.38
CA SER A 466 6.96 27.68 -22.28
C SER A 466 6.89 29.11 -22.82
N PRO A 467 6.10 30.02 -22.25
CA PRO A 467 6.03 31.43 -22.66
C PRO A 467 7.38 32.14 -22.67
N ASN A 468 8.34 31.65 -21.89
CA ASN A 468 9.71 32.18 -21.79
C ASN A 468 10.74 31.36 -22.58
N ALA A 469 10.30 30.36 -23.38
CA ALA A 469 11.22 29.51 -24.12
C ALA A 469 11.88 30.33 -25.25
N THR A 470 13.20 30.30 -25.29
CA THR A 470 13.99 30.87 -26.39
C THR A 470 14.02 29.94 -27.61
N GLU A 471 13.55 28.71 -27.45
CA GLU A 471 13.54 27.71 -28.52
C GLU A 471 12.39 27.96 -29.50
N GLN A 472 12.75 28.19 -30.76
CA GLN A 472 11.80 28.38 -31.84
C GLN A 472 11.21 27.03 -32.28
N PRO A 473 9.92 26.94 -32.64
CA PRO A 473 9.29 25.68 -33.12
C PRO A 473 10.06 25.01 -34.26
N HIS A 474 10.67 25.78 -35.14
CA HIS A 474 11.53 25.28 -36.22
C HIS A 474 12.76 24.55 -35.68
N ALA A 475 13.39 25.06 -34.63
CA ALA A 475 14.57 24.45 -33.99
C ALA A 475 14.25 23.07 -33.37
N ILE A 476 13.03 22.90 -32.83
CA ILE A 476 12.56 21.58 -32.35
C ILE A 476 12.50 20.59 -33.50
N GLY A 477 11.93 20.98 -34.66
CA GLY A 477 11.88 20.15 -35.84
C GLY A 477 13.27 19.77 -36.35
N GLU A 478 14.20 20.73 -36.43
CA GLU A 478 15.58 20.46 -36.89
C GLU A 478 16.36 19.58 -35.90
N ARG A 479 16.16 19.73 -34.60
CA ARG A 479 16.77 18.87 -33.60
C ARG A 479 16.29 17.42 -33.75
N ILE A 480 14.99 17.23 -33.89
CA ILE A 480 14.37 15.91 -34.13
C ILE A 480 14.92 15.31 -35.43
N ARG A 481 14.90 16.05 -36.53
CA ARG A 481 15.42 15.57 -37.83
C ARG A 481 16.88 15.13 -37.71
N SER A 482 17.72 15.97 -37.10
CA SER A 482 19.15 15.67 -36.93
C SER A 482 19.36 14.44 -36.06
N ARG A 483 18.55 14.29 -35.00
CA ARG A 483 18.64 13.14 -34.10
C ARG A 483 18.24 11.84 -34.77
N VAL A 484 17.19 11.85 -35.62
CA VAL A 484 16.81 10.68 -36.39
C VAL A 484 17.97 10.28 -37.34
N THR A 485 18.59 11.24 -38.04
CA THR A 485 19.72 10.97 -38.91
C THR A 485 20.92 10.35 -38.16
N GLU A 486 21.24 10.89 -36.99
CA GLU A 486 22.29 10.35 -36.10
C GLU A 486 21.98 8.92 -35.62
N TYR A 487 20.78 8.70 -35.08
CA TYR A 487 20.37 7.37 -34.56
C TYR A 487 20.28 6.28 -35.59
N THR A 488 20.12 6.66 -36.84
CA THR A 488 20.02 5.74 -38.00
C THR A 488 21.28 5.68 -38.82
N ASP A 489 22.41 6.23 -38.33
CA ASP A 489 23.71 6.29 -39.03
C ASP A 489 23.60 6.88 -40.46
N GLY A 490 22.71 7.86 -40.64
CA GLY A 490 22.45 8.50 -41.92
C GLY A 490 21.68 7.63 -42.92
N MET A 491 21.22 6.46 -42.51
CA MET A 491 20.48 5.55 -43.41
C MET A 491 19.04 5.99 -43.68
N VAL A 492 18.51 6.81 -42.80
CA VAL A 492 17.12 7.29 -42.83
C VAL A 492 17.09 8.80 -42.64
N SER A 493 16.28 9.46 -43.44
CA SER A 493 15.88 10.85 -43.23
C SER A 493 14.38 10.96 -43.02
N VAL A 494 13.96 12.09 -42.44
CA VAL A 494 12.55 12.41 -42.19
C VAL A 494 12.22 13.79 -42.71
N SER A 495 11.01 13.92 -43.27
CA SER A 495 10.40 15.19 -43.59
C SER A 495 9.51 15.65 -42.44
N VAL A 496 9.72 16.86 -41.95
CA VAL A 496 9.03 17.39 -40.79
C VAL A 496 8.19 18.62 -41.14
N GLY A 497 6.93 18.60 -40.80
CA GLY A 497 6.04 19.76 -40.87
C GLY A 497 5.67 20.21 -39.47
N VAL A 498 5.89 21.47 -39.15
CA VAL A 498 5.61 22.07 -37.86
C VAL A 498 4.48 23.09 -37.99
N ALA A 499 3.40 22.90 -37.24
CA ALA A 499 2.33 23.88 -37.10
C ALA A 499 2.24 24.39 -35.67
N THR A 500 2.41 25.69 -35.46
CA THR A 500 2.37 26.31 -34.14
C THR A 500 1.05 27.03 -33.92
N ARG A 501 0.50 26.89 -32.72
CA ARG A 501 -0.66 27.65 -32.23
C ARG A 501 -0.29 28.48 -31.00
N THR A 502 -0.86 29.70 -30.90
CA THR A 502 -0.70 30.61 -29.76
C THR A 502 -2.04 30.93 -29.07
N GLN A 503 -3.11 30.32 -29.56
CA GLN A 503 -4.48 30.47 -29.09
C GLN A 503 -5.30 29.22 -29.40
N PRO A 504 -6.53 29.05 -28.87
CA PRO A 504 -7.38 27.92 -29.19
C PRO A 504 -7.61 27.78 -30.69
N VAL A 505 -7.51 26.55 -31.20
CA VAL A 505 -7.67 26.24 -32.63
C VAL A 505 -8.56 25.02 -32.81
N ASN A 506 -9.12 24.85 -34.03
CA ASN A 506 -9.76 23.59 -34.37
C ASN A 506 -8.70 22.49 -34.54
N PRO A 507 -8.79 21.34 -33.83
CA PRO A 507 -7.82 20.26 -33.94
C PRO A 507 -7.57 19.78 -35.37
N ARG A 508 -8.61 19.76 -36.22
CA ARG A 508 -8.49 19.34 -37.64
C ARG A 508 -7.71 20.36 -38.46
N GLU A 509 -7.96 21.66 -38.25
CA GLU A 509 -7.21 22.72 -38.94
C GLU A 509 -5.73 22.69 -38.55
N TRP A 510 -5.45 22.46 -37.25
CA TRP A 510 -4.08 22.34 -36.74
C TRP A 510 -3.34 21.16 -37.37
N THR A 511 -3.96 19.96 -37.40
CA THR A 511 -3.40 18.80 -38.06
C THR A 511 -3.18 19.03 -39.58
N THR A 512 -4.18 19.62 -40.26
CA THR A 512 -4.08 19.91 -41.68
C THR A 512 -2.94 20.89 -41.99
N ALA A 513 -2.70 21.87 -41.14
CA ALA A 513 -1.61 22.82 -41.29
C ALA A 513 -0.24 22.13 -41.15
N ALA A 514 -0.09 21.25 -40.15
CA ALA A 514 1.13 20.46 -39.97
C ALA A 514 1.38 19.49 -41.11
N ASP A 515 0.33 18.80 -41.60
CA ASP A 515 0.43 17.90 -42.77
C ASP A 515 0.86 18.65 -44.03
N ARG A 516 0.29 19.83 -44.29
CA ARG A 516 0.70 20.66 -45.44
C ARG A 516 2.17 21.07 -45.31
N ALA A 517 2.62 21.48 -44.14
CA ALA A 517 4.01 21.83 -43.89
C ALA A 517 4.94 20.62 -44.16
N MET A 518 4.57 19.44 -43.68
CA MET A 518 5.31 18.20 -43.95
C MET A 518 5.35 17.88 -45.45
N TYR A 519 4.24 18.04 -46.14
CA TYR A 519 4.20 17.82 -47.60
C TYR A 519 5.11 18.77 -48.37
N GLU A 520 5.20 20.07 -47.96
CA GLU A 520 6.16 21.02 -48.56
C GLU A 520 7.62 20.59 -48.28
N SER A 521 7.92 20.00 -47.12
CA SER A 521 9.23 19.39 -46.84
C SER A 521 9.55 18.29 -47.80
N LYS A 522 8.61 17.37 -48.10
CA LYS A 522 8.76 16.28 -49.09
C LYS A 522 8.94 16.82 -50.49
N ARG A 523 8.13 17.78 -50.94
CA ARG A 523 8.26 18.39 -52.30
C ARG A 523 9.60 19.09 -52.48
N GLY A 524 10.15 19.66 -51.43
CA GLY A 524 11.47 20.27 -51.44
C GLY A 524 12.64 19.29 -51.58
N GLY A 525 12.39 17.97 -51.60
CA GLY A 525 13.42 16.93 -51.74
C GLY A 525 13.57 16.04 -50.51
N GLY A 526 12.75 16.20 -49.47
CA GLY A 526 12.86 15.47 -48.18
C GLY A 526 13.98 16.01 -47.29
N ASP A 527 14.20 15.33 -46.14
CA ASP A 527 15.26 15.64 -45.16
C ASP A 527 15.30 17.12 -44.76
N ARG A 528 14.17 17.68 -44.39
CA ARG A 528 14.04 19.08 -44.00
C ARG A 528 12.81 19.35 -43.13
N VAL A 529 12.79 20.56 -42.57
CA VAL A 529 11.69 21.07 -41.73
C VAL A 529 11.01 22.23 -42.46
N HIS A 530 9.69 22.22 -42.46
CA HIS A 530 8.87 23.35 -42.87
C HIS A 530 7.96 23.77 -41.72
N THR A 531 7.85 25.08 -41.44
CA THR A 531 7.13 25.59 -40.28
C THR A 531 6.05 26.56 -40.71
N VAL A 532 4.86 26.44 -40.10
CA VAL A 532 3.74 27.34 -40.27
C VAL A 532 3.19 27.76 -38.88
N THR A 533 2.82 29.02 -38.74
CA THR A 533 2.11 29.50 -37.57
C THR A 533 0.64 29.73 -37.96
N LEU A 534 -0.28 29.19 -37.18
CA LEU A 534 -1.69 29.38 -37.40
C LEU A 534 -2.06 30.83 -37.13
N PRO A 535 -2.83 31.48 -38.04
CA PRO A 535 -3.21 32.88 -37.88
C PRO A 535 -4.13 33.10 -36.70
N GLU A 536 -4.13 34.32 -36.17
CA GLU A 536 -5.16 34.76 -35.23
C GLU A 536 -6.55 34.66 -35.89
N PRO A 537 -7.61 34.25 -35.14
CA PRO A 537 -8.95 34.24 -35.71
C PRO A 537 -9.27 35.66 -36.15
N ASN A 538 -9.64 35.83 -37.43
CA ASN A 538 -10.17 37.07 -37.92
C ASN A 538 -11.45 37.38 -37.12
N GLU A 539 -11.55 38.59 -36.52
CA GLU A 539 -12.73 39.08 -35.78
C GLU A 539 -14.06 38.95 -36.57
N ALA A 540 -14.00 38.78 -37.88
CA ALA A 540 -15.15 38.55 -38.76
C ALA A 540 -15.79 37.14 -38.62
N GLN A 541 -15.13 36.14 -38.02
CA GLN A 541 -15.71 34.80 -37.82
C GLN A 541 -16.32 34.60 -36.42
N ALA A 542 -15.98 35.43 -35.44
CA ALA A 542 -16.56 35.39 -34.10
C ALA A 542 -18.02 35.90 -34.05
N SER A 543 -18.43 36.69 -35.04
CA SER A 543 -19.81 37.26 -35.15
C SER A 543 -20.81 36.35 -35.87
N ALA A 544 -20.38 35.21 -36.43
CA ALA A 544 -21.26 34.29 -37.16
C ALA A 544 -21.68 33.03 -36.36
N SER A 545 -21.27 32.89 -35.08
CA SER A 545 -21.61 31.78 -34.19
C SER A 545 -22.22 32.21 -32.86
N GLY A 546 -22.83 33.41 -32.83
CA GLY A 546 -23.66 33.92 -31.72
C GLY A 546 -25.14 33.60 -31.91
#